data_0fb3e57ad189d4411b9ee82c7f4667e8
#
_entry.id   0fb3e57ad189d4411b9ee82c7f4667e8
#
_cell.length_a   1.000
_cell.length_b   1.000
_cell.length_c   1.000
_cell.angle_alpha   90.00
_cell.angle_beta   90.00
_cell.angle_gamma   90.00
#
_symmetry.space_group_name_H-M   'P 1'
#
loop_
_entity.id
_entity.type
_entity.pdbx_description
1 polymer ?
#
loop_
_entity_poly.entity_id
_entity_poly.type
_entity_poly.pdbx_seq_one_letter_code
_entity_poly.pdbx_strand_id
1 'polypeptide(L)'
;VRLPLAIVLPRERLVQGIVVNLAEMQLYYFFSDGGHDYFITAPTGIGREGYLTELGTYTVKSKTANPTWIVPESIRQEDPSLPASVPPGPDNPLGDYAFRLSHRAYAIHGTNKPWGIGRRVSHGCIRLYPEDVGALYPMVPVGTKVKVIYEPVKYGWADGRFWVQAFEDFENRGENPLMKIMEELLYHEATIGPLDIDRQALEKILQEKSGVPMVVARPKEQ
;
A
#
# COMPACT_ATOMS: atom_id res chain seq x y z
N VAL A 1 4.26 5.43 -23.16
CA VAL A 1 4.01 5.40 -21.71
C VAL A 1 5.30 5.80 -21.02
N ARG A 2 5.31 6.88 -20.23
CA ARG A 2 6.44 7.24 -19.36
C ARG A 2 6.22 6.52 -18.02
N LEU A 3 7.11 5.60 -17.68
CA LEU A 3 7.14 5.01 -16.35
C LEU A 3 7.83 6.00 -15.40
N PRO A 4 7.25 6.34 -14.24
CA PRO A 4 7.93 7.18 -13.28
C PRO A 4 9.14 6.41 -12.73
N LEU A 5 10.32 7.02 -12.78
CA LEU A 5 11.55 6.48 -12.19
C LEU A 5 11.66 6.82 -10.69
N ALA A 6 10.71 7.55 -10.15
CA ALA A 6 10.65 7.94 -8.75
C ALA A 6 9.36 7.43 -8.12
N ILE A 7 9.43 7.10 -6.84
CA ILE A 7 8.28 6.76 -6.00
C ILE A 7 8.41 7.56 -4.71
N VAL A 8 7.31 8.16 -4.26
CA VAL A 8 7.25 8.80 -2.94
C VAL A 8 6.83 7.73 -1.95
N LEU A 9 7.68 7.47 -0.96
CA LEU A 9 7.37 6.48 0.08
C LEU A 9 6.32 7.03 1.04
N PRO A 10 5.50 6.15 1.65
CA PRO A 10 4.55 6.55 2.69
C PRO A 10 5.27 7.23 3.86
N ARG A 11 4.68 8.29 4.41
CA ARG A 11 5.23 9.02 5.56
C ARG A 11 5.18 8.17 6.83
N GLU A 12 4.10 7.44 6.99
CA GLU A 12 3.89 6.53 8.12
C GLU A 12 4.55 5.16 7.94
N ARG A 13 5.70 5.12 7.23
CA ARG A 13 6.42 3.86 7.00
C ARG A 13 7.07 3.30 8.27
N LEU A 14 7.28 2.01 8.26
CA LEU A 14 8.10 1.30 9.23
C LEU A 14 9.57 1.33 8.78
N VAL A 15 10.51 1.26 9.74
CA VAL A 15 11.94 1.04 9.43
C VAL A 15 12.12 -0.36 8.83
N GLN A 16 11.45 -1.37 9.42
CA GLN A 16 11.40 -2.73 8.93
C GLN A 16 9.98 -3.28 9.08
N GLY A 17 9.52 -4.04 8.09
CA GLY A 17 8.21 -4.65 8.07
C GLY A 17 7.39 -4.29 6.83
N ILE A 18 6.12 -4.59 6.86
CA ILE A 18 5.20 -4.35 5.76
C ILE A 18 4.36 -3.10 6.05
N VAL A 19 4.22 -2.24 5.05
CA VAL A 19 3.24 -1.16 5.04
C VAL A 19 2.31 -1.38 3.86
N VAL A 20 1.01 -1.34 4.10
CA VAL A 20 0.00 -1.39 3.05
C VAL A 20 -0.73 -0.06 3.04
N ASN A 21 -0.55 0.72 1.99
CA ASN A 21 -1.29 1.96 1.80
C ASN A 21 -2.52 1.67 0.93
N LEU A 22 -3.69 1.70 1.55
CA LEU A 22 -4.95 1.36 0.89
C LEU A 22 -5.33 2.38 -0.19
N ALA A 23 -5.04 3.67 0.02
CA ALA A 23 -5.40 4.72 -0.93
C ALA A 23 -4.73 4.54 -2.31
N GLU A 24 -3.50 4.03 -2.34
CA GLU A 24 -2.77 3.74 -3.59
C GLU A 24 -2.83 2.26 -4.00
N MET A 25 -3.44 1.40 -3.15
CA MET A 25 -3.51 -0.05 -3.33
C MET A 25 -2.12 -0.66 -3.52
N GLN A 26 -1.18 -0.30 -2.64
CA GLN A 26 0.21 -0.68 -2.73
C GLN A 26 0.72 -1.24 -1.40
N LEU A 27 1.50 -2.32 -1.49
CA LEU A 27 2.26 -2.90 -0.39
C LEU A 27 3.73 -2.51 -0.54
N TYR A 28 4.38 -2.21 0.58
CA TYR A 28 5.82 -1.99 0.72
C TYR A 28 6.35 -2.93 1.77
N TYR A 29 7.39 -3.68 1.46
CA TYR A 29 8.15 -4.46 2.42
C TYR A 29 9.53 -3.84 2.60
N PHE A 30 9.76 -3.26 3.77
CA PHE A 30 11.02 -2.63 4.16
C PHE A 30 11.89 -3.63 4.92
N PHE A 31 13.16 -3.73 4.53
CA PHE A 31 14.13 -4.62 5.16
C PHE A 31 15.55 -4.05 5.02
N SER A 32 16.47 -4.53 5.86
CA SER A 32 17.89 -4.17 5.78
C SER A 32 18.70 -5.42 5.47
N ASP A 33 19.67 -5.29 4.57
CA ASP A 33 20.62 -6.33 4.22
C ASP A 33 22.00 -5.72 4.00
N GLY A 34 23.05 -6.34 4.57
CA GLY A 34 24.43 -5.85 4.45
C GLY A 34 24.65 -4.41 4.95
N GLY A 35 23.81 -3.92 5.87
CA GLY A 35 23.88 -2.53 6.38
C GLY A 35 23.22 -1.48 5.48
N HIS A 36 22.50 -1.90 4.44
CA HIS A 36 21.73 -1.05 3.56
C HIS A 36 20.24 -1.31 3.72
N ASP A 37 19.45 -0.25 3.57
CA ASP A 37 18.00 -0.33 3.62
C ASP A 37 17.42 -0.49 2.22
N TYR A 38 16.50 -1.44 2.09
CA TYR A 38 15.81 -1.78 0.87
C TYR A 38 14.31 -1.78 1.07
N PHE A 39 13.58 -1.65 -0.02
CA PHE A 39 12.16 -1.97 -0.03
C PHE A 39 11.76 -2.68 -1.33
N ILE A 40 10.76 -3.53 -1.20
CA ILE A 40 10.06 -4.15 -2.33
C ILE A 40 8.65 -3.59 -2.32
N THR A 41 8.10 -3.33 -3.49
CA THR A 41 6.73 -2.84 -3.63
C THR A 41 5.93 -3.77 -4.53
N ALA A 42 4.65 -3.96 -4.19
CA ALA A 42 3.72 -4.80 -4.93
C ALA A 42 2.32 -4.19 -4.93
N PRO A 43 1.62 -4.13 -6.07
CA PRO A 43 0.24 -3.69 -6.13
C PRO A 43 -0.68 -4.67 -5.42
N THR A 44 -1.77 -4.16 -4.82
CA THR A 44 -2.67 -4.97 -4.01
C THR A 44 -4.12 -4.86 -4.45
N GLY A 45 -4.89 -5.96 -4.28
CA GLY A 45 -6.33 -5.88 -4.18
C GLY A 45 -6.73 -5.77 -2.71
N ILE A 46 -7.70 -4.91 -2.40
CA ILE A 46 -8.11 -4.59 -1.02
C ILE A 46 -9.60 -4.82 -0.79
N GLY A 47 -10.05 -4.58 0.45
CA GLY A 47 -11.45 -4.69 0.85
C GLY A 47 -12.38 -3.82 0.02
N ARG A 48 -13.51 -4.39 -0.40
CA ARG A 48 -14.58 -3.67 -1.10
C ARG A 48 -15.38 -2.80 -0.14
N GLU A 49 -16.23 -1.95 -0.68
CA GLU A 49 -17.19 -1.18 0.11
C GLU A 49 -18.06 -2.12 0.98
N GLY A 50 -18.27 -1.76 2.23
CA GLY A 50 -18.92 -2.60 3.24
C GLY A 50 -18.01 -3.66 3.87
N TYR A 51 -16.80 -3.90 3.34
CA TYR A 51 -15.82 -4.87 3.84
C TYR A 51 -14.42 -4.28 3.81
N LEU A 52 -14.27 -3.10 4.38
CA LEU A 52 -13.02 -2.37 4.35
C LEU A 52 -11.91 -3.13 5.10
N THR A 53 -10.69 -3.02 4.58
CA THR A 53 -9.50 -3.41 5.35
C THR A 53 -9.28 -2.36 6.45
N GLU A 54 -9.31 -2.76 7.72
CA GLU A 54 -9.15 -1.82 8.84
C GLU A 54 -7.72 -1.29 8.94
N LEU A 55 -7.62 0.01 9.22
CA LEU A 55 -6.33 0.63 9.51
C LEU A 55 -5.81 0.14 10.86
N GLY A 56 -4.49 0.04 10.97
CA GLY A 56 -3.88 -0.37 12.22
C GLY A 56 -2.54 -1.07 12.04
N THR A 57 -2.02 -1.56 13.17
CA THR A 57 -0.77 -2.31 13.19
C THR A 57 -1.05 -3.76 13.59
N TYR A 58 -0.60 -4.65 12.75
CA TYR A 58 -0.75 -6.10 12.87
C TYR A 58 0.62 -6.77 12.90
N THR A 59 0.59 -8.09 13.06
CA THR A 59 1.81 -8.93 13.03
C THR A 59 1.51 -10.18 12.21
N VAL A 60 2.44 -10.62 11.39
CA VAL A 60 2.37 -11.93 10.72
C VAL A 60 2.44 -13.03 11.78
N LYS A 61 1.36 -13.77 11.96
CA LYS A 61 1.26 -14.85 12.97
C LYS A 61 1.65 -16.21 12.41
N SER A 62 1.38 -16.45 11.14
CA SER A 62 1.78 -17.69 10.46
C SER A 62 1.89 -17.45 8.96
N LYS A 63 2.64 -18.34 8.33
CA LYS A 63 2.82 -18.42 6.87
C LYS A 63 2.42 -19.82 6.43
N THR A 64 1.74 -19.92 5.30
CA THR A 64 1.31 -21.21 4.75
C THR A 64 1.55 -21.21 3.25
N ALA A 65 2.29 -22.21 2.78
CA ALA A 65 2.36 -22.56 1.37
C ALA A 65 1.23 -23.54 1.05
N ASN A 66 0.64 -23.42 -0.12
CA ASN A 66 -0.49 -24.21 -0.59
C ASN A 66 -1.61 -24.29 0.46
N PRO A 67 -2.19 -23.11 0.86
CA PRO A 67 -3.19 -23.08 1.91
C PRO A 67 -4.50 -23.73 1.46
N THR A 68 -5.19 -24.40 2.38
CA THR A 68 -6.62 -24.67 2.21
C THR A 68 -7.40 -23.44 2.60
N TRP A 69 -8.30 -22.96 1.76
CA TRP A 69 -9.23 -21.88 2.12
C TRP A 69 -10.42 -22.43 2.89
N ILE A 70 -10.49 -22.17 4.17
CA ILE A 70 -11.69 -22.42 4.96
C ILE A 70 -12.63 -21.25 4.70
N VAL A 71 -13.77 -21.51 4.06
CA VAL A 71 -14.70 -20.47 3.65
C VAL A 71 -15.41 -19.90 4.88
N PRO A 72 -15.23 -18.58 5.17
CA PRO A 72 -15.91 -17.95 6.31
C PRO A 72 -17.42 -18.10 6.20
N GLU A 73 -18.09 -18.27 7.36
CA GLU A 73 -19.55 -18.40 7.41
C GLU A 73 -20.28 -17.21 6.77
N SER A 74 -19.77 -15.98 7.00
CA SER A 74 -20.34 -14.77 6.38
C SER A 74 -20.31 -14.82 4.86
N ILE A 75 -19.25 -15.37 4.25
CA ILE A 75 -19.15 -15.52 2.80
C ILE A 75 -20.09 -16.62 2.29
N ARG A 76 -20.25 -17.71 3.03
CA ARG A 76 -21.21 -18.78 2.68
C ARG A 76 -22.68 -18.33 2.81
N GLN A 77 -22.95 -17.38 3.69
CA GLN A 77 -24.27 -16.75 3.79
C GLN A 77 -24.57 -15.85 2.58
N GLU A 78 -23.56 -15.18 2.03
CA GLU A 78 -23.69 -14.41 0.78
C GLU A 78 -23.82 -15.30 -0.45
N ASP A 79 -23.07 -16.42 -0.48
CA ASP A 79 -23.09 -17.40 -1.55
C ASP A 79 -23.15 -18.83 -0.99
N PRO A 80 -24.37 -19.37 -0.80
CA PRO A 80 -24.57 -20.72 -0.27
C PRO A 80 -24.05 -21.85 -1.21
N SER A 81 -23.70 -21.55 -2.45
CA SER A 81 -23.12 -22.53 -3.38
C SER A 81 -21.67 -22.88 -3.07
N LEU A 82 -21.00 -22.05 -2.26
CA LEU A 82 -19.61 -22.26 -1.89
C LEU A 82 -19.45 -23.45 -0.94
N PRO A 83 -18.42 -24.30 -1.13
CA PRO A 83 -18.11 -25.41 -0.22
C PRO A 83 -17.60 -24.86 1.13
N ALA A 84 -17.62 -25.71 2.15
CA ALA A 84 -17.06 -25.34 3.46
C ALA A 84 -15.54 -25.05 3.39
N SER A 85 -14.83 -25.67 2.44
CA SER A 85 -13.42 -25.43 2.19
C SER A 85 -13.04 -25.66 0.73
N VAL A 86 -11.99 -24.98 0.26
CA VAL A 86 -11.38 -25.18 -1.05
C VAL A 86 -9.94 -25.65 -0.83
N PRO A 87 -9.54 -26.82 -1.34
CA PRO A 87 -8.17 -27.32 -1.20
C PRO A 87 -7.18 -26.46 -2.01
N PRO A 88 -5.85 -26.65 -1.80
CA PRO A 88 -4.84 -26.04 -2.67
C PRO A 88 -5.08 -26.37 -4.14
N GLY A 89 -4.82 -25.41 -5.01
CA GLY A 89 -4.98 -25.57 -6.46
C GLY A 89 -5.46 -24.30 -7.16
N PRO A 90 -5.67 -24.38 -8.48
CA PRO A 90 -5.97 -23.22 -9.32
C PRO A 90 -7.29 -22.52 -8.98
N ASP A 91 -8.22 -23.22 -8.34
CA ASP A 91 -9.51 -22.65 -7.93
C ASP A 91 -9.47 -22.00 -6.55
N ASN A 92 -8.35 -22.11 -5.83
CA ASN A 92 -8.23 -21.55 -4.48
C ASN A 92 -8.03 -20.04 -4.51
N PRO A 93 -8.95 -19.24 -3.93
CA PRO A 93 -8.84 -17.79 -3.96
C PRO A 93 -7.69 -17.22 -3.11
N LEU A 94 -7.04 -18.03 -2.26
CA LEU A 94 -5.86 -17.61 -1.51
C LEU A 94 -4.57 -17.71 -2.33
N GLY A 95 -4.60 -18.41 -3.50
CA GLY A 95 -3.40 -18.71 -4.27
C GLY A 95 -2.45 -19.65 -3.52
N ASP A 96 -1.16 -19.62 -3.89
CA ASP A 96 -0.16 -20.57 -3.39
C ASP A 96 0.44 -20.19 -2.04
N TYR A 97 0.32 -18.92 -1.60
CA TYR A 97 0.92 -18.45 -0.36
C TYR A 97 0.01 -17.51 0.40
N ALA A 98 0.02 -17.64 1.73
CA ALA A 98 -0.74 -16.78 2.63
C ALA A 98 0.05 -16.44 3.91
N PHE A 99 -0.06 -15.19 4.33
CA PHE A 99 0.39 -14.67 5.63
C PHE A 99 -0.84 -14.34 6.47
N ARG A 100 -1.07 -15.08 7.55
CA ARG A 100 -2.13 -14.77 8.52
C ARG A 100 -1.68 -13.65 9.44
N LEU A 101 -2.53 -12.64 9.61
CA LEU A 101 -2.25 -11.52 10.48
C LEU A 101 -2.78 -11.75 11.92
N SER A 102 -2.34 -10.92 12.87
CA SER A 102 -2.82 -10.96 14.26
C SER A 102 -4.31 -10.66 14.40
N HIS A 103 -4.92 -9.99 13.43
CA HIS A 103 -6.36 -9.90 13.29
C HIS A 103 -6.91 -11.15 12.61
N ARG A 104 -7.87 -11.82 13.24
CA ARG A 104 -8.35 -13.15 12.76
C ARG A 104 -8.96 -13.14 11.37
N ALA A 105 -9.56 -12.01 10.96
CA ALA A 105 -10.22 -11.89 9.66
C ALA A 105 -9.27 -11.55 8.50
N TYR A 106 -8.02 -11.11 8.78
CA TYR A 106 -7.15 -10.57 7.75
C TYR A 106 -5.96 -11.46 7.43
N ALA A 107 -5.69 -11.52 6.13
CA ALA A 107 -4.50 -12.15 5.59
C ALA A 107 -3.95 -11.33 4.42
N ILE A 108 -2.65 -11.45 4.17
CA ILE A 108 -2.01 -11.08 2.92
C ILE A 108 -1.81 -12.39 2.16
N HIS A 109 -2.30 -12.51 0.93
CA HIS A 109 -2.28 -13.78 0.19
C HIS A 109 -2.26 -13.56 -1.32
N GLY A 110 -1.93 -14.60 -2.05
CA GLY A 110 -2.04 -14.63 -3.51
C GLY A 110 -3.49 -14.57 -4.00
N THR A 111 -3.69 -14.89 -5.26
CA THR A 111 -5.03 -14.95 -5.83
C THR A 111 -5.09 -15.85 -7.05
N ASN A 112 -6.24 -16.49 -7.27
CA ASN A 112 -6.58 -17.14 -8.54
C ASN A 112 -7.29 -16.16 -9.52
N LYS A 113 -7.50 -14.89 -9.09
CA LYS A 113 -8.16 -13.84 -9.88
C LYS A 113 -7.28 -12.59 -9.95
N PRO A 114 -6.15 -12.61 -10.69
CA PRO A 114 -5.16 -11.53 -10.71
C PRO A 114 -5.70 -10.20 -11.22
N TRP A 115 -6.77 -10.20 -12.03
CA TRP A 115 -7.46 -8.96 -12.48
C TRP A 115 -8.13 -8.17 -11.36
N GLY A 116 -8.20 -8.73 -10.14
CA GLY A 116 -8.67 -8.03 -8.94
C GLY A 116 -7.59 -7.19 -8.24
N ILE A 117 -6.33 -7.26 -8.68
CA ILE A 117 -5.25 -6.42 -8.15
C ILE A 117 -5.43 -4.99 -8.68
N GLY A 118 -5.15 -3.99 -7.84
CA GLY A 118 -5.46 -2.59 -8.09
C GLY A 118 -6.94 -2.24 -7.97
N ARG A 119 -7.73 -3.10 -7.29
CA ARG A 119 -9.17 -2.91 -7.13
C ARG A 119 -9.65 -3.24 -5.71
N ARG A 120 -10.83 -2.72 -5.38
CA ARG A 120 -11.56 -2.99 -4.14
C ARG A 120 -12.48 -4.20 -4.35
N VAL A 121 -12.01 -5.41 -4.02
CA VAL A 121 -12.69 -6.66 -4.43
C VAL A 121 -12.75 -7.73 -3.34
N SER A 122 -12.07 -7.54 -2.20
CA SER A 122 -12.01 -8.55 -1.14
C SER A 122 -13.01 -8.29 -0.01
N HIS A 123 -13.08 -9.22 0.95
CA HIS A 123 -13.78 -9.05 2.22
C HIS A 123 -12.82 -8.59 3.33
N GLY A 124 -11.90 -7.68 3.00
CA GLY A 124 -10.93 -7.09 3.92
C GLY A 124 -9.52 -7.67 3.83
N CYS A 125 -9.30 -8.83 3.21
CA CYS A 125 -7.97 -9.37 2.96
C CYS A 125 -7.22 -8.58 1.88
N ILE A 126 -5.89 -8.64 1.95
CA ILE A 126 -4.98 -7.99 1.02
C ILE A 126 -4.51 -9.05 0.01
N ARG A 127 -4.83 -8.84 -1.26
CA ARG A 127 -4.48 -9.75 -2.35
C ARG A 127 -3.25 -9.25 -3.10
N LEU A 128 -2.37 -10.16 -3.47
CA LEU A 128 -1.18 -9.90 -4.29
C LEU A 128 -1.22 -10.76 -5.56
N TYR A 129 -0.49 -10.33 -6.58
CA TYR A 129 -0.19 -11.21 -7.70
C TYR A 129 0.52 -12.48 -7.22
N PRO A 130 0.33 -13.63 -7.89
CA PRO A 130 1.00 -14.89 -7.53
C PRO A 130 2.52 -14.77 -7.46
N GLU A 131 3.13 -14.06 -8.41
CA GLU A 131 4.57 -13.77 -8.46
C GLU A 131 5.04 -12.92 -7.28
N ASP A 132 4.28 -11.89 -6.90
CA ASP A 132 4.65 -10.98 -5.81
C ASP A 132 4.60 -11.67 -4.45
N VAL A 133 3.50 -12.40 -4.17
CA VAL A 133 3.40 -13.14 -2.91
C VAL A 133 4.44 -14.25 -2.83
N GLY A 134 4.76 -14.89 -3.97
CA GLY A 134 5.80 -15.90 -4.09
C GLY A 134 7.19 -15.35 -3.77
N ALA A 135 7.51 -14.15 -4.28
CA ALA A 135 8.76 -13.45 -3.98
C ALA A 135 8.86 -13.03 -2.52
N LEU A 136 7.77 -12.52 -1.94
CA LEU A 136 7.73 -12.09 -0.53
C LEU A 136 7.75 -13.27 0.47
N TYR A 137 7.21 -14.42 0.09
CA TYR A 137 7.03 -15.54 1.01
C TYR A 137 8.32 -16.01 1.70
N PRO A 138 9.45 -16.22 1.03
CA PRO A 138 10.70 -16.58 1.70
C PRO A 138 11.28 -15.44 2.53
N MET A 139 11.06 -14.19 2.16
CA MET A 139 11.71 -13.02 2.75
C MET A 139 11.02 -12.51 4.02
N VAL A 140 9.71 -12.67 4.15
CA VAL A 140 8.92 -12.14 5.27
C VAL A 140 8.84 -13.17 6.40
N PRO A 141 9.51 -12.97 7.55
CA PRO A 141 9.43 -13.90 8.68
C PRO A 141 8.11 -13.77 9.46
N VAL A 142 7.74 -14.82 10.19
CA VAL A 142 6.71 -14.74 11.24
C VAL A 142 7.18 -13.74 12.29
N GLY A 143 6.27 -12.93 12.80
CA GLY A 143 6.60 -11.82 13.71
C GLY A 143 6.76 -10.46 13.01
N THR A 144 6.85 -10.44 11.67
CA THR A 144 6.94 -9.18 10.91
C THR A 144 5.75 -8.27 11.23
N LYS A 145 6.04 -7.00 11.53
CA LYS A 145 5.01 -5.96 11.70
C LYS A 145 4.38 -5.62 10.35
N VAL A 146 3.06 -5.43 10.36
CA VAL A 146 2.28 -5.01 9.19
C VAL A 146 1.47 -3.79 9.59
N LYS A 147 1.74 -2.63 8.97
CA LYS A 147 1.00 -1.40 9.19
C LYS A 147 0.09 -1.15 7.99
N VAL A 148 -1.21 -1.07 8.24
CA VAL A 148 -2.21 -0.70 7.22
C VAL A 148 -2.56 0.76 7.42
N ILE A 149 -2.35 1.57 6.39
CA ILE A 149 -2.54 3.02 6.39
C ILE A 149 -3.45 3.44 5.24
N TYR A 150 -3.92 4.69 5.31
CA TYR A 150 -4.65 5.33 4.23
C TYR A 150 -4.07 6.72 3.98
N GLU A 151 -3.15 6.82 3.04
CA GLU A 151 -2.40 8.04 2.72
C GLU A 151 -2.56 8.35 1.23
N PRO A 152 -3.64 9.06 0.83
CA PRO A 152 -3.93 9.34 -0.58
C PRO A 152 -2.96 10.36 -1.21
N VAL A 153 -2.29 11.19 -0.39
CA VAL A 153 -1.27 12.12 -0.86
C VAL A 153 0.00 11.92 -0.09
N LYS A 154 1.06 11.57 -0.82
CA LYS A 154 2.42 11.38 -0.29
C LYS A 154 3.31 12.50 -0.79
N TYR A 155 4.26 12.93 0.04
CA TYR A 155 5.22 13.95 -0.31
C TYR A 155 6.50 13.82 0.51
N GLY A 156 7.57 14.43 0.00
CA GLY A 156 8.87 14.43 0.67
C GLY A 156 9.98 15.00 -0.17
N TRP A 157 11.12 15.25 0.47
CA TRP A 157 12.32 15.73 -0.14
C TRP A 157 13.23 14.59 -0.59
N ALA A 158 13.76 14.71 -1.81
CA ALA A 158 14.80 13.86 -2.35
C ALA A 158 15.63 14.64 -3.37
N ASP A 159 16.94 14.53 -3.29
CA ASP A 159 17.89 15.17 -4.23
C ASP A 159 17.64 16.67 -4.44
N GLY A 160 17.41 17.41 -3.33
CA GLY A 160 17.11 18.84 -3.36
C GLY A 160 15.79 19.22 -4.02
N ARG A 161 14.87 18.27 -4.18
CA ARG A 161 13.55 18.48 -4.80
C ARG A 161 12.45 17.99 -3.88
N PHE A 162 11.36 18.75 -3.83
CA PHE A 162 10.16 18.34 -3.11
C PHE A 162 9.19 17.66 -4.08
N TRP A 163 8.94 16.41 -3.80
CA TRP A 163 8.08 15.54 -4.61
C TRP A 163 6.71 15.40 -3.95
N VAL A 164 5.68 15.39 -4.77
CA VAL A 164 4.30 15.07 -4.37
C VAL A 164 3.78 13.97 -5.28
N GLN A 165 3.00 13.06 -4.72
CA GLN A 165 2.30 11.99 -5.42
C GLN A 165 0.89 11.88 -4.85
N ALA A 166 -0.14 11.98 -5.69
CA ALA A 166 -1.54 11.99 -5.27
C ALA A 166 -2.35 10.90 -5.96
N PHE A 167 -3.22 10.27 -5.18
CA PHE A 167 -4.16 9.24 -5.58
C PHE A 167 -5.58 9.65 -5.21
N GLU A 168 -6.59 8.96 -5.76
CA GLU A 168 -7.98 9.21 -5.42
C GLU A 168 -8.27 8.89 -3.95
N ASP A 169 -8.91 9.82 -3.25
CA ASP A 169 -9.41 9.60 -1.89
C ASP A 169 -10.83 9.02 -1.93
N PHE A 170 -10.92 7.72 -2.21
CA PHE A 170 -12.19 7.01 -2.36
C PHE A 170 -12.93 6.75 -1.03
N GLU A 171 -12.29 6.96 0.12
CA GLU A 171 -12.92 6.86 1.44
C GLU A 171 -13.30 8.21 2.03
N ASN A 172 -12.99 9.32 1.34
CA ASN A 172 -13.23 10.70 1.79
C ASN A 172 -12.78 10.94 3.25
N ARG A 173 -11.64 10.40 3.63
CA ARG A 173 -11.06 10.57 4.97
C ARG A 173 -10.45 11.96 5.18
N GLY A 174 -10.49 12.79 4.18
CA GLY A 174 -10.48 14.23 4.02
C GLY A 174 -9.67 15.05 5.02
N GLU A 175 -8.39 14.78 5.19
CA GLU A 175 -7.47 15.83 5.62
C GLU A 175 -7.13 16.68 4.39
N ASN A 176 -7.12 18.02 4.56
CA ASN A 176 -6.75 18.90 3.46
C ASN A 176 -5.24 18.70 3.13
N PRO A 177 -4.89 18.00 2.03
CA PRO A 177 -3.51 17.67 1.73
C PRO A 177 -2.68 18.93 1.43
N LEU A 178 -3.32 19.97 0.89
CA LEU A 178 -2.66 21.23 0.58
C LEU A 178 -2.12 21.91 1.84
N MET A 179 -2.89 21.92 2.93
CA MET A 179 -2.42 22.51 4.20
C MET A 179 -1.16 21.81 4.70
N LYS A 180 -1.17 20.48 4.72
CA LYS A 180 -0.01 19.69 5.18
C LYS A 180 1.22 19.87 4.31
N ILE A 181 1.03 19.93 2.99
CA ILE A 181 2.12 20.22 2.05
C ILE A 181 2.69 21.61 2.30
N MET A 182 1.84 22.61 2.47
CA MET A 182 2.27 23.99 2.72
C MET A 182 2.99 24.13 4.05
N GLU A 183 2.52 23.47 5.11
CA GLU A 183 3.23 23.43 6.40
C GLU A 183 4.64 22.84 6.27
N GLU A 184 4.78 21.74 5.53
CA GLU A 184 6.07 21.12 5.26
C GLU A 184 7.00 22.02 4.46
N LEU A 185 6.49 22.68 3.42
CA LEU A 185 7.25 23.62 2.60
C LEU A 185 7.70 24.84 3.42
N LEU A 186 6.83 25.43 4.24
CA LEU A 186 7.17 26.55 5.12
C LEU A 186 8.24 26.15 6.16
N TYR A 187 8.13 24.96 6.74
CA TYR A 187 9.15 24.44 7.66
C TYR A 187 10.52 24.32 6.98
N HIS A 188 10.55 23.79 5.76
CA HIS A 188 11.79 23.67 4.99
C HIS A 188 12.34 25.04 4.57
N GLU A 189 11.50 25.96 4.12
CA GLU A 189 11.92 27.32 3.76
C GLU A 189 12.58 28.05 4.95
N ALA A 190 12.04 27.88 6.14
CA ALA A 190 12.65 28.41 7.37
C ALA A 190 14.00 27.77 7.71
N THR A 191 14.25 26.54 7.26
CA THR A 191 15.45 25.76 7.61
C THR A 191 16.57 25.88 6.58
N ILE A 192 16.22 25.80 5.29
CA ILE A 192 17.20 25.73 4.19
C ILE A 192 17.24 26.99 3.31
N GLY A 193 16.35 27.96 3.54
CA GLY A 193 16.22 29.20 2.78
C GLY A 193 15.10 29.19 1.75
N PRO A 194 14.99 30.25 0.92
CA PRO A 194 13.88 30.46 0.00
C PRO A 194 13.67 29.31 -0.97
N LEU A 195 12.40 28.97 -1.21
CA LEU A 195 11.98 27.93 -2.15
C LEU A 195 11.38 28.55 -3.42
N ASP A 196 11.63 27.87 -4.54
CA ASP A 196 10.88 28.04 -5.79
C ASP A 196 9.77 26.99 -5.82
N ILE A 197 8.52 27.44 -5.63
CA ILE A 197 7.33 26.58 -5.53
C ILE A 197 6.53 26.68 -6.82
N ASP A 198 6.42 25.57 -7.55
CA ASP A 198 5.56 25.43 -8.72
C ASP A 198 4.10 25.16 -8.27
N ARG A 199 3.34 26.24 -8.09
CA ARG A 199 1.95 26.15 -7.67
C ARG A 199 1.06 25.48 -8.71
N GLN A 200 1.36 25.66 -10.00
CA GLN A 200 0.59 25.02 -11.08
C GLN A 200 0.78 23.51 -11.08
N ALA A 201 2.01 23.04 -10.88
CA ALA A 201 2.29 21.62 -10.74
C ALA A 201 1.60 21.05 -9.49
N LEU A 202 1.60 21.76 -8.37
CA LEU A 202 0.93 21.34 -7.13
C LEU A 202 -0.59 21.24 -7.31
N GLU A 203 -1.22 22.25 -7.89
CA GLU A 203 -2.66 22.24 -8.19
C GLU A 203 -3.01 21.09 -9.14
N LYS A 204 -2.24 20.93 -10.22
CA LYS A 204 -2.43 19.88 -11.21
C LYS A 204 -2.40 18.49 -10.58
N ILE A 205 -1.38 18.17 -9.77
CA ILE A 205 -1.25 16.83 -9.18
C ILE A 205 -2.37 16.52 -8.19
N LEU A 206 -2.79 17.51 -7.39
CA LEU A 206 -3.89 17.37 -6.44
C LEU A 206 -5.26 17.25 -7.14
N GLN A 207 -5.39 17.78 -8.35
CA GLN A 207 -6.59 17.65 -9.16
C GLN A 207 -6.63 16.36 -9.96
N GLU A 208 -5.54 16.00 -10.64
CA GLU A 208 -5.47 14.81 -11.52
C GLU A 208 -5.40 13.50 -10.75
N LYS A 209 -4.75 13.49 -9.57
CA LYS A 209 -4.60 12.32 -8.70
C LYS A 209 -4.16 11.05 -9.44
N SER A 210 -3.28 11.24 -10.42
CA SER A 210 -2.87 10.21 -11.39
C SER A 210 -1.94 9.15 -10.81
N GLY A 211 -1.47 9.32 -9.57
CA GLY A 211 -0.45 8.47 -8.98
C GLY A 211 0.96 8.67 -9.57
N VAL A 212 1.15 9.67 -10.44
CA VAL A 212 2.47 10.00 -11.00
C VAL A 212 3.14 11.04 -10.10
N PRO A 213 4.35 10.78 -9.55
CA PRO A 213 5.04 11.75 -8.72
C PRO A 213 5.53 12.94 -9.55
N MET A 214 5.41 14.14 -8.99
CA MET A 214 5.87 15.39 -9.61
C MET A 214 6.70 16.20 -8.64
N VAL A 215 7.69 16.91 -9.16
CA VAL A 215 8.44 17.93 -8.40
C VAL A 215 7.59 19.20 -8.33
N VAL A 216 7.36 19.70 -7.13
CA VAL A 216 6.57 20.91 -6.89
C VAL A 216 7.34 22.02 -6.18
N ALA A 217 8.54 21.73 -5.64
CA ALA A 217 9.40 22.77 -5.11
C ALA A 217 10.89 22.36 -5.16
N ARG A 218 11.76 23.37 -5.15
CA ARG A 218 13.21 23.26 -5.03
C ARG A 218 13.78 24.50 -4.33
N PRO A 219 14.99 24.44 -3.74
CA PRO A 219 15.68 25.64 -3.28
C PRO A 219 15.88 26.64 -4.43
N LYS A 220 15.72 27.92 -4.17
CA LYS A 220 16.08 28.96 -5.14
C LYS A 220 17.58 28.96 -5.34
N GLU A 221 18.01 28.95 -6.60
CA GLU A 221 19.40 29.22 -6.94
C GLU A 221 19.76 30.65 -6.49
N GLN A 222 20.89 30.79 -5.79
CA GLN A 222 21.41 32.09 -5.33
C GLN A 222 22.08 32.80 -6.47
#